data_f731281d1b2f43afd208cf239fa2fed8
#
_entry.id   f731281d1b2f43afd208cf239fa2fed8
#
_cell.length_a   1.000
_cell.length_b   1.000
_cell.length_c   1.000
_cell.angle_alpha   90.00
_cell.angle_beta   90.00
_cell.angle_gamma   90.00
#
_symmetry.space_group_name_H-M   'P 1'
#
loop_
_entity.id
_entity.type
_entity.pdbx_description
1 polymer ?
#
loop_
_entity_poly.entity_id
_entity_poly.type
_entity_poly.pdbx_seq_one_letter_code
_entity_poly.pdbx_strand_id
1 'polypeptide(L)'
;AYVKARNTDFNIQDKDTPKDGVITGYGVINGNLVYVYSQDAKVLGGSVGEMHAKKIAKIYDMAMKMGAPVIGMIDCAGLRLQEATDALNAFGEVYGKQVMASGVIPQITAVFGACGGGASLVPSLSDFTFMTKEGAKLFVNSPNALAENNITKLDTSAADYVSENTANVDGVFETEEELLGMIRALVEVLPSCNLDDKEASANDNPNRIIPNLDSYKNDPRAVIQNIADDSLVLEMKKEYAGDVVTALIRMDGITVGCVGNQEDTITTAGAYK
;
A
#
# COMPACT_ATOMS: atom_id res chain seq x y z
N ALA A 1 -12.47 -12.43 -15.31
CA ALA A 1 -12.55 -13.83 -15.72
C ALA A 1 -13.22 -14.65 -14.64
N TYR A 2 -14.20 -15.47 -15.04
CA TYR A 2 -14.94 -16.37 -14.14
C TYR A 2 -14.13 -17.66 -13.93
N VAL A 3 -12.99 -17.55 -13.25
CA VAL A 3 -12.13 -18.70 -12.99
C VAL A 3 -12.37 -19.17 -11.57
N LYS A 4 -12.49 -20.46 -11.36
CA LYS A 4 -12.57 -21.12 -10.06
C LYS A 4 -11.22 -21.81 -9.76
N ALA A 5 -11.03 -22.21 -8.50
CA ALA A 5 -9.93 -23.08 -8.12
C ALA A 5 -9.94 -24.36 -8.99
N ARG A 6 -8.77 -24.80 -9.42
CA ARG A 6 -8.63 -25.97 -10.30
C ARG A 6 -8.20 -27.23 -9.56
N ASN A 7 -7.60 -27.07 -8.39
CA ASN A 7 -7.11 -28.19 -7.60
C ASN A 7 -8.28 -29.06 -7.14
N THR A 8 -8.12 -30.38 -7.18
CA THR A 8 -9.12 -31.37 -6.77
C THR A 8 -8.84 -31.96 -5.40
N ASP A 9 -7.68 -31.66 -4.81
CA ASP A 9 -7.30 -32.16 -3.51
C ASP A 9 -8.13 -31.51 -2.40
N PHE A 10 -8.30 -32.21 -1.31
CA PHE A 10 -9.08 -31.78 -0.13
C PHE A 10 -10.52 -31.33 -0.43
N ASN A 11 -11.14 -31.90 -1.47
CA ASN A 11 -12.52 -31.62 -1.88
C ASN A 11 -12.79 -30.11 -2.13
N ILE A 12 -11.78 -29.35 -2.57
CA ILE A 12 -11.93 -27.91 -2.86
C ILE A 12 -12.90 -27.67 -4.02
N GLN A 13 -13.04 -28.65 -4.92
CA GLN A 13 -13.98 -28.63 -6.04
C GLN A 13 -15.45 -28.58 -5.57
N ASP A 14 -15.76 -29.08 -4.36
CA ASP A 14 -17.10 -29.08 -3.78
C ASP A 14 -17.44 -27.73 -3.11
N LYS A 15 -16.45 -26.84 -2.98
CA LYS A 15 -16.63 -25.51 -2.44
C LYS A 15 -16.94 -24.51 -3.53
N ASP A 16 -17.85 -23.60 -3.25
CA ASP A 16 -18.07 -22.48 -4.16
C ASP A 16 -16.92 -21.47 -3.99
N THR A 17 -16.12 -21.32 -5.05
CA THR A 17 -14.95 -20.41 -5.10
C THR A 17 -15.14 -19.39 -6.20
N PRO A 18 -16.13 -18.47 -6.11
CA PRO A 18 -16.42 -17.53 -7.16
C PRO A 18 -15.20 -16.63 -7.41
N LYS A 19 -14.79 -16.52 -8.66
CA LYS A 19 -13.66 -15.71 -9.11
C LYS A 19 -12.32 -16.08 -8.44
N ASP A 20 -12.28 -17.21 -7.78
CA ASP A 20 -11.19 -17.71 -6.93
C ASP A 20 -10.75 -16.71 -5.84
N GLY A 21 -11.74 -16.02 -5.25
CA GLY A 21 -11.53 -15.11 -4.12
C GLY A 21 -10.78 -13.80 -4.44
N VAL A 22 -10.63 -13.46 -5.72
CA VAL A 22 -10.06 -12.16 -6.10
C VAL A 22 -10.77 -11.57 -7.32
N ILE A 23 -11.13 -10.30 -7.22
CA ILE A 23 -11.68 -9.51 -8.32
C ILE A 23 -10.53 -8.68 -8.91
N THR A 24 -10.39 -8.69 -10.21
CA THR A 24 -9.36 -7.94 -10.92
C THR A 24 -9.98 -7.08 -12.00
N GLY A 25 -9.45 -5.89 -12.20
CA GLY A 25 -9.96 -4.96 -13.18
C GLY A 25 -9.03 -3.78 -13.44
N TYR A 26 -9.51 -2.84 -14.21
CA TYR A 26 -8.86 -1.57 -14.44
C TYR A 26 -9.92 -0.48 -14.52
N GLY A 27 -9.51 0.75 -14.29
CA GLY A 27 -10.38 1.92 -14.31
C GLY A 27 -9.58 3.21 -14.44
N VAL A 28 -10.26 4.32 -14.25
CA VAL A 28 -9.66 5.66 -14.32
C VAL A 28 -9.92 6.40 -13.01
N ILE A 29 -8.87 6.93 -12.39
CA ILE A 29 -8.93 7.81 -11.23
C ILE A 29 -8.40 9.18 -11.66
N ASN A 30 -9.25 10.21 -11.63
CA ASN A 30 -8.88 11.59 -12.00
C ASN A 30 -8.09 11.68 -13.33
N GLY A 31 -8.54 10.92 -14.35
CA GLY A 31 -7.90 10.87 -15.66
C GLY A 31 -6.75 9.87 -15.79
N ASN A 32 -6.26 9.28 -14.71
CA ASN A 32 -5.15 8.33 -14.71
C ASN A 32 -5.66 6.89 -14.78
N LEU A 33 -5.16 6.11 -15.74
CA LEU A 33 -5.41 4.67 -15.82
C LEU A 33 -4.79 3.98 -14.61
N VAL A 34 -5.54 3.08 -13.98
CA VAL A 34 -5.06 2.25 -12.87
C VAL A 34 -5.52 0.80 -13.06
N TYR A 35 -4.71 -0.13 -12.58
CA TYR A 35 -5.07 -1.54 -12.49
C TYR A 35 -5.29 -1.91 -11.03
N VAL A 36 -6.33 -2.70 -10.77
CA VAL A 36 -6.73 -3.03 -9.41
C VAL A 36 -6.97 -4.53 -9.24
N TYR A 37 -6.65 -5.04 -8.06
CA TYR A 37 -7.15 -6.32 -7.58
C TYR A 37 -7.69 -6.16 -6.16
N SER A 38 -8.76 -6.88 -5.84
CA SER A 38 -9.38 -6.87 -4.52
C SER A 38 -9.66 -8.31 -4.10
N GLN A 39 -9.16 -8.67 -2.94
CA GLN A 39 -9.38 -9.99 -2.36
C GLN A 39 -10.73 -10.03 -1.63
N ASP A 40 -11.39 -11.18 -1.67
CA ASP A 40 -12.70 -11.43 -1.06
C ASP A 40 -12.55 -12.48 0.05
N ALA A 41 -12.52 -12.02 1.30
CA ALA A 41 -12.40 -12.90 2.47
C ALA A 41 -13.55 -13.90 2.62
N LYS A 42 -14.70 -13.66 1.98
CA LYS A 42 -15.82 -14.61 1.97
C LYS A 42 -15.49 -15.88 1.21
N VAL A 43 -14.50 -15.84 0.32
CA VAL A 43 -14.06 -17.00 -0.46
C VAL A 43 -12.81 -17.58 0.17
N LEU A 44 -12.96 -18.63 0.96
CA LEU A 44 -11.84 -19.33 1.63
C LEU A 44 -10.93 -18.41 2.44
N GLY A 45 -11.48 -17.37 3.10
CA GLY A 45 -10.72 -16.40 3.86
C GLY A 45 -9.82 -15.49 3.01
N GLY A 46 -10.15 -15.29 1.72
CA GLY A 46 -9.31 -14.54 0.79
C GLY A 46 -7.96 -15.21 0.49
N SER A 47 -7.78 -16.48 0.89
CA SER A 47 -6.50 -17.18 0.76
C SER A 47 -6.06 -17.33 -0.69
N VAL A 48 -4.76 -17.19 -0.90
CA VAL A 48 -4.15 -17.23 -2.24
C VAL A 48 -3.93 -18.65 -2.68
N GLY A 49 -4.61 -19.05 -3.76
CA GLY A 49 -4.39 -20.27 -4.52
C GLY A 49 -3.81 -19.99 -5.90
N GLU A 50 -3.62 -21.04 -6.70
CA GLU A 50 -2.98 -20.95 -8.01
C GLU A 50 -3.69 -19.94 -8.94
N MET A 51 -5.00 -20.08 -9.10
CA MET A 51 -5.75 -19.22 -10.03
C MET A 51 -5.93 -17.79 -9.50
N HIS A 52 -6.05 -17.65 -8.17
CA HIS A 52 -6.03 -16.36 -7.49
C HIS A 52 -4.77 -15.57 -7.86
N ALA A 53 -3.60 -16.16 -7.63
CA ALA A 53 -2.31 -15.52 -7.93
C ALA A 53 -2.10 -15.25 -9.42
N LYS A 54 -2.47 -16.19 -10.31
CA LYS A 54 -2.40 -15.98 -11.76
C LYS A 54 -3.20 -14.78 -12.25
N LYS A 55 -4.33 -14.50 -11.59
CA LYS A 55 -5.13 -13.30 -11.88
C LYS A 55 -4.39 -12.02 -11.48
N ILE A 56 -3.77 -12.02 -10.27
CA ILE A 56 -2.96 -10.88 -9.81
C ILE A 56 -1.74 -10.68 -10.71
N ALA A 57 -0.99 -11.75 -11.00
CA ALA A 57 0.17 -11.71 -11.90
C ALA A 57 -0.20 -11.13 -13.27
N LYS A 58 -1.38 -11.51 -13.80
CA LYS A 58 -1.89 -10.98 -15.08
C LYS A 58 -2.18 -9.47 -15.02
N ILE A 59 -2.67 -8.96 -13.88
CA ILE A 59 -2.87 -7.52 -13.67
C ILE A 59 -1.53 -6.79 -13.73
N TYR A 60 -0.50 -7.30 -13.07
CA TYR A 60 0.85 -6.71 -13.12
C TYR A 60 1.41 -6.68 -14.55
N ASP A 61 1.27 -7.78 -15.34
CA ASP A 61 1.71 -7.81 -16.71
C ASP A 61 1.03 -6.73 -17.58
N MET A 62 -0.28 -6.55 -17.36
CA MET A 62 -1.04 -5.55 -18.09
C MET A 62 -0.66 -4.14 -17.67
N ALA A 63 -0.51 -3.90 -16.37
CA ALA A 63 -0.15 -2.61 -15.81
C ALA A 63 1.26 -2.16 -16.26
N MET A 64 2.25 -3.04 -16.17
CA MET A 64 3.61 -2.75 -16.67
C MET A 64 3.62 -2.45 -18.18
N LYS A 65 2.84 -3.21 -18.97
CA LYS A 65 2.75 -2.97 -20.40
C LYS A 65 2.12 -1.61 -20.74
N MET A 66 1.19 -1.14 -19.93
CA MET A 66 0.47 0.11 -20.13
C MET A 66 1.13 1.30 -19.44
N GLY A 67 2.13 1.05 -18.58
CA GLY A 67 2.74 2.10 -17.77
C GLY A 67 1.72 2.72 -16.78
N ALA A 68 1.05 1.89 -15.99
CA ALA A 68 -0.01 2.33 -15.10
C ALA A 68 0.13 1.72 -13.70
N PRO A 69 -0.25 2.44 -12.61
CA PRO A 69 -0.17 1.95 -11.25
C PRO A 69 -0.99 0.69 -11.01
N VAL A 70 -0.54 -0.13 -10.06
CA VAL A 70 -1.31 -1.25 -9.51
C VAL A 70 -1.76 -0.92 -8.09
N ILE A 71 -3.05 -1.10 -7.82
CA ILE A 71 -3.64 -0.95 -6.49
C ILE A 71 -4.12 -2.32 -6.02
N GLY A 72 -3.53 -2.84 -4.94
CA GLY A 72 -3.91 -4.07 -4.28
C GLY A 72 -4.76 -3.81 -3.04
N MET A 73 -5.98 -4.33 -3.00
CA MET A 73 -6.85 -4.30 -1.84
C MET A 73 -6.82 -5.67 -1.17
N ILE A 74 -6.23 -5.72 0.03
CA ILE A 74 -5.88 -6.95 0.72
C ILE A 74 -6.89 -7.27 1.83
N ASP A 75 -7.43 -8.48 1.77
CA ASP A 75 -8.11 -9.16 2.85
C ASP A 75 -7.88 -10.67 2.68
N CYS A 76 -6.76 -11.16 3.23
CA CYS A 76 -6.18 -12.45 2.90
C CYS A 76 -5.63 -13.16 4.13
N ALA A 77 -6.16 -14.34 4.43
CA ALA A 77 -5.65 -15.19 5.52
C ALA A 77 -4.25 -15.81 5.22
N GLY A 78 -3.72 -15.62 4.01
CA GLY A 78 -2.43 -16.15 3.60
C GLY A 78 -2.52 -17.25 2.54
N LEU A 79 -1.68 -18.28 2.65
CA LEU A 79 -1.60 -19.39 1.71
C LEU A 79 -2.88 -20.25 1.75
N ARG A 80 -3.40 -20.64 0.59
CA ARG A 80 -4.46 -21.66 0.50
C ARG A 80 -3.85 -23.05 0.69
N LEU A 81 -3.89 -23.54 1.93
CA LEU A 81 -3.26 -24.79 2.31
C LEU A 81 -3.76 -26.01 1.51
N GLN A 82 -5.01 -25.98 1.06
CA GLN A 82 -5.61 -27.05 0.26
C GLN A 82 -4.96 -27.23 -1.12
N GLU A 83 -4.26 -26.22 -1.61
CA GLU A 83 -3.54 -26.25 -2.90
C GLU A 83 -2.03 -26.49 -2.72
N ALA A 84 -1.57 -26.63 -1.48
CA ALA A 84 -0.20 -27.03 -1.11
C ALA A 84 0.89 -26.30 -1.95
N THR A 85 1.68 -27.07 -2.69
CA THR A 85 2.80 -26.55 -3.50
C THR A 85 2.38 -25.61 -4.61
N ASP A 86 1.17 -25.78 -5.18
CA ASP A 86 0.68 -24.92 -6.25
C ASP A 86 0.39 -23.51 -5.73
N ALA A 87 -0.19 -23.41 -4.53
CA ALA A 87 -0.40 -22.13 -3.85
C ALA A 87 0.92 -21.48 -3.44
N LEU A 88 1.91 -22.26 -3.01
CA LEU A 88 3.24 -21.74 -2.66
C LEU A 88 3.96 -21.19 -3.89
N ASN A 89 3.95 -21.92 -5.00
CA ASN A 89 4.47 -21.44 -6.29
C ASN A 89 3.76 -20.17 -6.75
N ALA A 90 2.45 -20.12 -6.54
CA ALA A 90 1.61 -18.98 -6.89
C ALA A 90 2.02 -17.68 -6.17
N PHE A 91 2.39 -17.73 -4.90
CA PHE A 91 2.99 -16.59 -4.20
C PHE A 91 4.29 -16.14 -4.86
N GLY A 92 5.15 -17.09 -5.24
CA GLY A 92 6.39 -16.79 -5.96
C GLY A 92 6.14 -16.04 -7.28
N GLU A 93 5.08 -16.40 -8.02
CA GLU A 93 4.69 -15.66 -9.23
C GLU A 93 4.28 -14.22 -8.92
N VAL A 94 3.48 -13.98 -7.88
CA VAL A 94 3.07 -12.62 -7.48
C VAL A 94 4.26 -11.78 -7.06
N TYR A 95 5.12 -12.30 -6.19
CA TYR A 95 6.33 -11.58 -5.74
C TYR A 95 7.25 -11.26 -6.91
N GLY A 96 7.47 -12.23 -7.82
CA GLY A 96 8.26 -12.01 -9.03
C GLY A 96 7.71 -10.86 -9.88
N LYS A 97 6.38 -10.74 -10.02
CA LYS A 97 5.77 -9.62 -10.74
C LYS A 97 5.92 -8.29 -10.00
N GLN A 98 5.77 -8.28 -8.68
CA GLN A 98 5.99 -7.07 -7.86
C GLN A 98 7.44 -6.58 -7.99
N VAL A 99 8.41 -7.48 -7.89
CA VAL A 99 9.84 -7.14 -8.06
C VAL A 99 10.12 -6.60 -9.47
N MET A 100 9.53 -7.18 -10.51
CA MET A 100 9.68 -6.68 -11.89
C MET A 100 9.01 -5.32 -12.09
N ALA A 101 7.94 -5.02 -11.37
CA ALA A 101 7.22 -3.75 -11.41
C ALA A 101 7.90 -2.63 -10.61
N SER A 102 8.75 -2.99 -9.65
CA SER A 102 9.47 -2.04 -8.78
C SER A 102 10.32 -1.08 -9.62
N GLY A 103 10.15 0.22 -9.39
CA GLY A 103 10.81 1.28 -10.13
C GLY A 103 10.30 1.47 -11.58
N VAL A 104 9.30 0.70 -12.01
CA VAL A 104 8.68 0.81 -13.34
C VAL A 104 7.31 1.47 -13.25
N ILE A 105 6.45 0.98 -12.38
CA ILE A 105 5.11 1.51 -12.13
C ILE A 105 4.87 1.61 -10.61
N PRO A 106 4.08 2.58 -10.12
CA PRO A 106 3.69 2.66 -8.73
C PRO A 106 2.88 1.45 -8.29
N GLN A 107 3.21 0.93 -7.11
CA GLN A 107 2.54 -0.19 -6.46
C GLN A 107 1.97 0.28 -5.11
N ILE A 108 0.65 0.27 -4.98
CA ILE A 108 -0.06 0.76 -3.80
C ILE A 108 -0.83 -0.40 -3.18
N THR A 109 -0.62 -0.65 -1.90
CA THR A 109 -1.33 -1.68 -1.14
C THR A 109 -2.21 -1.05 -0.08
N ALA A 110 -3.48 -1.47 -0.03
CA ALA A 110 -4.44 -1.12 0.99
C ALA A 110 -4.88 -2.38 1.74
N VAL A 111 -4.66 -2.42 3.04
CA VAL A 111 -5.05 -3.56 3.90
C VAL A 111 -6.33 -3.20 4.63
N PHE A 112 -7.42 -3.90 4.29
CA PHE A 112 -8.75 -3.69 4.89
C PHE A 112 -9.10 -4.78 5.92
N GLY A 113 -8.53 -5.96 5.77
CA GLY A 113 -8.74 -7.08 6.66
C GLY A 113 -7.44 -7.79 7.02
N ALA A 114 -7.44 -9.10 7.04
CA ALA A 114 -6.23 -9.86 7.32
C ALA A 114 -5.20 -9.72 6.19
N CYS A 115 -3.93 -9.59 6.55
CA CYS A 115 -2.78 -9.70 5.65
C CYS A 115 -1.73 -10.58 6.34
N GLY A 116 -1.94 -11.90 6.27
CA GLY A 116 -1.20 -12.87 7.08
C GLY A 116 -0.28 -13.79 6.29
N GLY A 117 0.75 -14.28 6.95
CA GLY A 117 1.69 -15.24 6.39
C GLY A 117 2.40 -14.71 5.14
N GLY A 118 2.39 -15.47 4.06
CA GLY A 118 2.98 -15.04 2.78
C GLY A 118 2.37 -13.75 2.23
N ALA A 119 1.08 -13.48 2.47
CA ALA A 119 0.45 -12.25 2.00
C ALA A 119 1.11 -10.98 2.57
N SER A 120 1.72 -11.05 3.75
CA SER A 120 2.39 -9.91 4.39
C SER A 120 3.63 -9.40 3.65
N LEU A 121 4.19 -10.18 2.74
CA LEU A 121 5.27 -9.71 1.87
C LEU A 121 4.77 -8.76 0.77
N VAL A 122 3.50 -8.84 0.38
CA VAL A 122 2.92 -7.97 -0.66
C VAL A 122 3.02 -6.49 -0.28
N PRO A 123 2.60 -6.03 0.91
CA PRO A 123 2.84 -4.67 1.37
C PRO A 123 4.32 -4.28 1.37
N SER A 124 5.19 -5.18 1.86
CA SER A 124 6.63 -4.90 1.96
C SER A 124 7.34 -4.77 0.60
N LEU A 125 6.74 -5.28 -0.47
CA LEU A 125 7.22 -5.15 -1.86
C LEU A 125 6.53 -4.00 -2.61
N SER A 126 5.57 -3.34 -2.00
CA SER A 126 4.86 -2.19 -2.57
C SER A 126 5.60 -0.89 -2.25
N ASP A 127 5.35 0.15 -3.06
CA ASP A 127 5.92 1.48 -2.82
C ASP A 127 5.20 2.22 -1.70
N PHE A 128 3.87 1.98 -1.58
CA PHE A 128 3.02 2.58 -0.54
C PHE A 128 2.08 1.55 0.06
N THR A 129 1.96 1.58 1.38
CA THR A 129 1.07 0.69 2.14
C THR A 129 0.21 1.47 3.11
N PHE A 130 -1.10 1.28 3.01
CA PHE A 130 -2.09 1.88 3.90
C PHE A 130 -2.93 0.83 4.59
N MET A 131 -3.39 1.12 5.80
CA MET A 131 -4.25 0.22 6.57
C MET A 131 -5.47 0.96 7.10
N THR A 132 -6.61 0.26 7.22
CA THR A 132 -7.71 0.74 8.05
C THR A 132 -7.41 0.44 9.52
N LYS A 133 -7.79 1.32 10.43
CA LYS A 133 -7.54 1.19 11.85
C LYS A 133 -8.26 -0.03 12.44
N GLU A 134 -9.54 -0.14 12.14
CA GLU A 134 -10.33 -1.28 12.56
C GLU A 134 -10.31 -2.40 11.50
N GLY A 135 -10.07 -3.63 11.96
CA GLY A 135 -10.15 -4.83 11.12
C GLY A 135 -8.87 -5.19 10.37
N ALA A 136 -8.07 -4.22 9.95
CA ALA A 136 -6.81 -4.51 9.26
C ALA A 136 -5.75 -5.11 10.20
N LYS A 137 -5.12 -6.18 9.74
CA LYS A 137 -4.07 -6.91 10.47
C LYS A 137 -2.94 -7.25 9.52
N LEU A 138 -1.70 -6.92 9.91
CA LEU A 138 -0.50 -7.22 9.13
C LEU A 138 0.47 -8.05 9.98
N PHE A 139 0.75 -9.29 9.56
CA PHE A 139 1.62 -10.21 10.32
C PHE A 139 2.20 -11.31 9.45
N VAL A 140 3.43 -11.70 9.71
CA VAL A 140 4.02 -12.93 9.17
C VAL A 140 3.53 -14.13 9.98
N ASN A 141 3.70 -14.07 11.30
CA ASN A 141 3.17 -15.05 12.25
C ASN A 141 2.09 -14.40 13.10
N SER A 142 1.01 -15.16 13.37
CA SER A 142 -0.03 -14.69 14.26
C SER A 142 0.56 -14.22 15.61
N PRO A 143 0.12 -13.08 16.16
CA PRO A 143 0.56 -12.62 17.49
C PRO A 143 0.43 -13.70 18.56
N ASN A 144 -0.56 -14.57 18.47
CA ASN A 144 -0.77 -15.68 19.41
C ASN A 144 0.29 -16.79 19.30
N ALA A 145 1.06 -16.84 18.22
CA ALA A 145 2.15 -17.80 18.05
C ALA A 145 3.49 -17.28 18.63
N LEU A 146 3.57 -16.04 19.05
CA LEU A 146 4.77 -15.47 19.66
C LEU A 146 4.90 -15.95 21.11
N ALA A 147 6.09 -16.42 21.49
CA ALA A 147 6.35 -17.15 22.72
C ALA A 147 5.94 -16.37 23.97
N GLU A 148 5.91 -15.16 24.14
CA GLU A 148 5.57 -14.43 25.35
C GLU A 148 4.23 -13.67 25.26
N ASN A 149 3.60 -13.66 24.12
CA ASN A 149 2.39 -12.85 23.89
C ASN A 149 1.15 -13.34 24.64
N ASN A 150 1.14 -14.61 25.08
CA ASN A 150 0.09 -15.15 25.94
C ASN A 150 -0.02 -14.42 27.29
N ILE A 151 1.07 -13.77 27.74
CA ILE A 151 1.13 -13.06 29.02
C ILE A 151 0.66 -11.60 28.82
N THR A 152 1.14 -10.94 27.76
CA THR A 152 0.88 -9.50 27.51
C THR A 152 -0.40 -9.25 26.71
N LYS A 153 -0.85 -10.24 25.95
CA LYS A 153 -1.99 -10.13 25.00
C LYS A 153 -1.87 -8.93 24.06
N LEU A 154 -0.66 -8.57 23.68
CA LEU A 154 -0.39 -7.46 22.77
C LEU A 154 -0.70 -7.90 21.33
N ASP A 155 -1.53 -7.15 20.65
CA ASP A 155 -1.81 -7.37 19.22
C ASP A 155 -0.77 -6.64 18.34
N THR A 156 0.34 -7.31 18.10
CA THR A 156 1.43 -6.79 17.25
C THR A 156 1.08 -6.77 15.76
N SER A 157 -0.11 -7.24 15.37
CA SER A 157 -0.62 -7.19 14.00
C SER A 157 -1.54 -5.99 13.74
N ALA A 158 -1.99 -5.31 14.78
CA ALA A 158 -2.91 -4.18 14.67
C ALA A 158 -2.28 -3.01 13.90
N ALA A 159 -3.11 -2.29 13.14
CA ALA A 159 -2.67 -1.18 12.31
C ALA A 159 -1.88 -0.12 13.10
N ASP A 160 -2.39 0.30 14.26
CA ASP A 160 -1.71 1.27 15.13
C ASP A 160 -0.33 0.75 15.57
N TYR A 161 -0.24 -0.53 16.02
CA TYR A 161 1.04 -1.10 16.43
C TYR A 161 2.05 -1.15 15.29
N VAL A 162 1.63 -1.61 14.11
CA VAL A 162 2.53 -1.76 12.96
C VAL A 162 2.98 -0.38 12.47
N SER A 163 2.09 0.61 12.39
CA SER A 163 2.42 1.96 11.92
C SER A 163 3.33 2.73 12.86
N GLU A 164 3.21 2.52 14.18
CA GLU A 164 4.05 3.19 15.17
C GLU A 164 5.42 2.54 15.35
N ASN A 165 5.52 1.23 15.13
CA ASN A 165 6.73 0.46 15.45
C ASN A 165 7.51 -0.04 14.23
N THR A 166 6.99 0.14 13.02
CA THR A 166 7.66 -0.30 11.78
C THR A 166 7.55 0.75 10.68
N ALA A 167 8.51 0.76 9.76
CA ALA A 167 8.48 1.62 8.58
C ALA A 167 7.63 1.04 7.41
N ASN A 168 6.85 -0.02 7.63
CA ASN A 168 6.14 -0.74 6.57
C ASN A 168 4.79 -0.15 6.19
N VAL A 169 4.25 0.79 6.99
CA VAL A 169 2.93 1.39 6.78
C VAL A 169 3.07 2.90 6.62
N ASP A 170 2.53 3.42 5.53
CA ASP A 170 2.61 4.84 5.17
C ASP A 170 1.48 5.68 5.79
N GLY A 171 0.37 5.04 6.17
CA GLY A 171 -0.72 5.71 6.89
C GLY A 171 -1.81 4.76 7.35
N VAL A 172 -2.48 5.14 8.44
CA VAL A 172 -3.63 4.45 9.02
C VAL A 172 -4.83 5.39 8.98
N PHE A 173 -5.99 4.85 8.58
CA PHE A 173 -7.22 5.62 8.39
C PHE A 173 -8.37 5.02 9.18
N GLU A 174 -9.25 5.87 9.70
CA GLU A 174 -10.39 5.43 10.51
C GLU A 174 -11.42 4.67 9.67
N THR A 175 -11.60 5.07 8.40
CA THR A 175 -12.58 4.46 7.50
C THR A 175 -11.97 4.00 6.17
N GLU A 176 -12.67 3.08 5.49
CA GLU A 176 -12.29 2.64 4.13
C GLU A 176 -12.38 3.79 3.13
N GLU A 177 -13.38 4.69 3.29
CA GLU A 177 -13.57 5.84 2.42
C GLU A 177 -12.39 6.83 2.52
N GLU A 178 -11.90 7.10 3.72
CA GLU A 178 -10.73 7.97 3.93
C GLU A 178 -9.48 7.36 3.28
N LEU A 179 -9.25 6.05 3.49
CA LEU A 179 -8.14 5.33 2.88
C LEU A 179 -8.23 5.38 1.35
N LEU A 180 -9.40 5.10 0.77
CA LEU A 180 -9.62 5.19 -0.67
C LEU A 180 -9.45 6.63 -1.19
N GLY A 181 -9.83 7.63 -0.40
CA GLY A 181 -9.58 9.04 -0.67
C GLY A 181 -8.09 9.36 -0.77
N MET A 182 -7.28 8.83 0.17
CA MET A 182 -5.82 8.96 0.14
C MET A 182 -5.20 8.31 -1.10
N ILE A 183 -5.65 7.10 -1.46
CA ILE A 183 -5.17 6.42 -2.69
C ILE A 183 -5.50 7.27 -3.93
N ARG A 184 -6.67 7.86 -4.00
CA ARG A 184 -7.05 8.74 -5.13
C ARG A 184 -6.15 9.96 -5.22
N ALA A 185 -5.86 10.62 -4.09
CA ALA A 185 -4.94 11.74 -4.03
C ALA A 185 -3.51 11.33 -4.42
N LEU A 186 -3.07 10.17 -3.96
CA LEU A 186 -1.75 9.64 -4.28
C LEU A 186 -1.60 9.33 -5.79
N VAL A 187 -2.60 8.67 -6.41
CA VAL A 187 -2.62 8.40 -7.86
C VAL A 187 -2.62 9.69 -8.68
N GLU A 188 -3.24 10.75 -8.16
CA GLU A 188 -3.23 12.04 -8.82
C GLU A 188 -1.86 12.70 -8.78
N VAL A 189 -1.14 12.59 -7.66
CA VAL A 189 0.18 13.19 -7.45
C VAL A 189 1.28 12.39 -8.15
N LEU A 190 1.25 11.06 -8.10
CA LEU A 190 2.31 10.20 -8.66
C LEU A 190 2.33 10.21 -10.19
N PRO A 191 3.52 10.06 -10.81
CA PRO A 191 3.60 9.70 -12.22
C PRO A 191 3.00 8.30 -12.43
N SER A 192 2.49 8.04 -13.64
CA SER A 192 1.90 6.73 -13.97
C SER A 192 2.94 5.62 -14.10
N CYS A 193 4.15 5.97 -14.53
CA CYS A 193 5.30 5.06 -14.64
C CYS A 193 6.61 5.87 -14.64
N ASN A 194 7.73 5.18 -14.66
CA ASN A 194 9.06 5.79 -14.66
C ASN A 194 9.45 6.54 -15.95
N LEU A 195 8.60 6.47 -16.99
CA LEU A 195 8.76 7.21 -18.25
C LEU A 195 7.76 8.37 -18.37
N ASP A 196 6.95 8.60 -17.34
CA ASP A 196 5.92 9.64 -17.34
C ASP A 196 6.48 10.94 -16.76
N ASP A 197 6.65 11.94 -17.62
CA ASP A 197 7.06 13.31 -17.26
C ASP A 197 5.82 14.20 -17.00
N LYS A 198 4.82 13.65 -16.33
CA LYS A 198 3.55 14.31 -16.08
C LYS A 198 3.72 15.57 -15.24
N GLU A 199 3.39 16.69 -15.85
CA GLU A 199 3.19 17.97 -15.18
C GLU A 199 1.68 18.20 -15.00
N ALA A 200 1.26 18.54 -13.79
CA ALA A 200 -0.10 18.98 -13.54
C ALA A 200 -0.20 20.50 -13.81
N SER A 201 -1.38 20.95 -14.22
CA SER A 201 -1.63 22.38 -14.28
C SER A 201 -1.64 22.96 -12.85
N ALA A 202 -0.71 23.85 -12.54
CA ALA A 202 -0.68 24.55 -11.27
C ALA A 202 -1.38 25.92 -11.44
N ASN A 203 -2.27 26.23 -10.49
CA ASN A 203 -2.87 27.56 -10.38
C ASN A 203 -2.15 28.43 -9.34
N ASP A 204 -1.16 27.87 -8.66
CA ASP A 204 -0.37 28.55 -7.64
C ASP A 204 0.75 29.39 -8.27
N ASN A 205 1.12 30.46 -7.62
CA ASN A 205 2.22 31.33 -8.05
C ASN A 205 3.53 30.88 -7.37
N PRO A 206 4.48 30.23 -8.07
CA PRO A 206 5.73 29.79 -7.47
C PRO A 206 6.60 30.95 -6.95
N ASN A 207 6.34 32.19 -7.36
CA ASN A 207 7.03 33.40 -6.89
C ASN A 207 6.30 34.08 -5.72
N ARG A 208 5.31 33.44 -5.10
CA ARG A 208 4.63 34.02 -3.93
C ARG A 208 5.62 34.16 -2.76
N ILE A 209 5.46 35.24 -2.03
CA ILE A 209 6.24 35.44 -0.79
C ILE A 209 5.56 34.67 0.33
N ILE A 210 6.31 33.80 1.00
CA ILE A 210 5.86 33.13 2.23
C ILE A 210 6.10 34.10 3.40
N PRO A 211 5.04 34.66 4.00
CA PRO A 211 5.22 35.59 5.11
C PRO A 211 5.72 34.83 6.34
N ASN A 212 6.62 35.45 7.10
CA ASN A 212 7.13 34.94 8.36
C ASN A 212 7.78 33.54 8.28
N LEU A 213 8.48 33.23 7.17
CA LEU A 213 9.14 31.92 6.98
C LEU A 213 10.07 31.58 8.18
N ASP A 214 10.73 32.56 8.76
CA ASP A 214 11.60 32.38 9.95
C ASP A 214 10.85 31.85 11.18
N SER A 215 9.52 32.04 11.27
CA SER A 215 8.71 31.51 12.37
C SER A 215 8.49 30.02 12.29
N TYR A 216 8.68 29.41 11.10
CA TYR A 216 8.53 27.97 10.85
C TYR A 216 9.83 27.18 10.98
N LYS A 217 10.89 27.82 11.47
CA LYS A 217 12.26 27.26 11.53
C LYS A 217 12.34 25.86 12.17
N ASN A 218 11.45 25.57 13.13
CA ASN A 218 11.39 24.29 13.85
C ASN A 218 10.09 23.50 13.53
N ASP A 219 9.41 23.86 12.44
CA ASP A 219 8.18 23.18 12.01
C ASP A 219 8.28 22.82 10.50
N PRO A 220 8.91 21.71 10.17
CA PRO A 220 9.06 21.26 8.78
C PRO A 220 7.71 21.02 8.09
N ARG A 221 6.66 20.62 8.83
CA ARG A 221 5.32 20.46 8.27
C ARG A 221 4.75 21.77 7.75
N ALA A 222 4.88 22.83 8.54
CA ALA A 222 4.44 24.16 8.13
C ALA A 222 5.24 24.68 6.93
N VAL A 223 6.57 24.44 6.88
CA VAL A 223 7.39 24.80 5.71
C VAL A 223 6.92 24.05 4.48
N ILE A 224 6.80 22.71 4.54
CA ILE A 224 6.36 21.86 3.43
C ILE A 224 4.99 22.30 2.92
N GLN A 225 4.04 22.57 3.83
CA GLN A 225 2.69 23.02 3.47
C GLN A 225 2.71 24.38 2.76
N ASN A 226 3.58 25.30 3.19
CA ASN A 226 3.65 26.64 2.59
C ASN A 226 4.34 26.66 1.22
N ILE A 227 5.21 25.71 0.93
CA ILE A 227 5.85 25.62 -0.41
C ILE A 227 5.04 24.76 -1.39
N ALA A 228 4.10 23.94 -0.90
CA ALA A 228 3.27 23.09 -1.72
C ALA A 228 2.21 23.89 -2.50
N ASP A 229 1.95 23.49 -3.75
CA ASP A 229 0.84 24.01 -4.55
C ASP A 229 -0.47 23.74 -3.82
N ASP A 230 -1.32 24.78 -3.73
CA ASP A 230 -2.63 24.71 -3.05
C ASP A 230 -2.55 24.14 -1.61
N SER A 231 -1.36 24.17 -0.99
CA SER A 231 -1.09 23.60 0.34
C SER A 231 -1.39 22.10 0.46
N LEU A 232 -1.38 21.36 -0.67
CA LEU A 232 -1.60 19.91 -0.70
C LEU A 232 -0.35 19.17 -0.25
N VAL A 233 -0.46 18.47 0.88
CA VAL A 233 0.62 17.65 1.45
C VAL A 233 0.11 16.23 1.70
N LEU A 234 0.79 15.25 1.13
CA LEU A 234 0.58 13.84 1.43
C LEU A 234 1.72 13.36 2.34
N GLU A 235 1.51 13.45 3.67
CA GLU A 235 2.50 13.00 4.65
C GLU A 235 2.48 11.47 4.74
N MET A 236 3.66 10.84 4.62
CA MET A 236 3.85 9.39 4.71
C MET A 236 4.47 9.03 6.06
N LYS A 237 4.10 7.87 6.60
CA LYS A 237 4.63 7.32 7.87
C LYS A 237 4.52 8.30 9.05
N LYS A 238 3.42 9.02 9.12
CA LYS A 238 3.21 10.08 10.12
C LYS A 238 3.36 9.57 11.55
N GLU A 239 2.88 8.36 11.82
CA GLU A 239 2.91 7.71 13.14
C GLU A 239 4.28 7.14 13.50
N TYR A 240 5.15 6.90 12.52
CA TYR A 240 6.48 6.32 12.71
C TYR A 240 7.55 7.40 12.79
N ALA A 241 8.48 7.26 13.77
CA ALA A 241 9.67 8.10 13.89
C ALA A 241 9.38 9.60 13.72
N GLY A 242 8.79 10.21 14.74
CA GLY A 242 8.33 11.61 14.70
C GLY A 242 9.44 12.67 14.59
N ASP A 243 10.71 12.26 14.68
CA ASP A 243 11.89 13.11 14.51
C ASP A 243 12.15 13.52 13.05
N VAL A 244 11.50 12.83 12.08
CA VAL A 244 11.57 13.13 10.65
C VAL A 244 10.17 13.20 10.05
N VAL A 245 9.95 14.16 9.17
CA VAL A 245 8.73 14.29 8.35
C VAL A 245 9.06 13.89 6.92
N THR A 246 8.25 13.00 6.34
CA THR A 246 8.34 12.60 4.93
C THR A 246 7.01 12.87 4.25
N ALA A 247 7.03 13.52 3.10
CA ALA A 247 5.81 13.88 2.39
C ALA A 247 6.00 13.96 0.87
N LEU A 248 4.90 13.82 0.14
CA LEU A 248 4.81 14.15 -1.27
C LEU A 248 3.99 15.43 -1.41
N ILE A 249 4.47 16.36 -2.23
CA ILE A 249 3.79 17.61 -2.58
C ILE A 249 3.88 17.84 -4.08
N ARG A 250 3.20 18.88 -4.57
CA ARG A 250 3.50 19.49 -5.87
C ARG A 250 4.10 20.86 -5.70
N MET A 251 5.03 21.20 -6.59
CA MET A 251 5.58 22.53 -6.75
C MET A 251 5.57 22.87 -8.24
N ASP A 252 4.81 23.89 -8.62
CA ASP A 252 4.58 24.29 -10.01
C ASP A 252 4.10 23.11 -10.89
N GLY A 253 3.20 22.28 -10.32
CA GLY A 253 2.65 21.10 -10.97
C GLY A 253 3.54 19.86 -10.98
N ILE A 254 4.79 19.96 -10.54
CA ILE A 254 5.75 18.84 -10.49
C ILE A 254 5.68 18.16 -9.12
N THR A 255 5.65 16.83 -9.11
CA THR A 255 5.69 16.05 -7.88
C THR A 255 7.08 16.07 -7.24
N VAL A 256 7.13 16.42 -5.96
CA VAL A 256 8.36 16.54 -5.17
C VAL A 256 8.24 15.73 -3.88
N GLY A 257 9.24 14.90 -3.60
CA GLY A 257 9.42 14.27 -2.29
C GLY A 257 10.09 15.23 -1.32
N CYS A 258 9.50 15.40 -0.14
CA CYS A 258 10.03 16.25 0.92
C CYS A 258 10.48 15.41 2.11
N VAL A 259 11.65 15.76 2.65
CA VAL A 259 12.17 15.22 3.91
C VAL A 259 12.58 16.39 4.78
N GLY A 260 12.07 16.43 6.01
CA GLY A 260 12.40 17.49 6.97
C GLY A 260 12.64 16.90 8.36
N ASN A 261 13.74 17.29 9.01
CA ASN A 261 13.95 16.91 10.41
C ASN A 261 13.11 17.80 11.33
N GLN A 262 12.40 17.14 12.26
CA GLN A 262 11.57 17.80 13.29
C GLN A 262 12.38 18.05 14.56
N GLU A 263 13.41 17.26 14.81
CA GLU A 263 14.26 17.29 15.97
C GLU A 263 15.72 17.62 15.59
N ASP A 264 16.51 18.04 16.55
CA ASP A 264 17.95 18.37 16.35
C ASP A 264 18.79 17.13 15.99
N THR A 265 18.31 15.94 16.36
CA THR A 265 18.98 14.67 16.10
C THR A 265 18.04 13.68 15.43
N ILE A 266 18.55 12.97 14.44
CA ILE A 266 17.80 11.90 13.73
C ILE A 266 18.12 10.57 14.41
N THR A 267 17.07 9.87 14.81
CA THR A 267 17.19 8.51 15.38
C THR A 267 17.45 7.48 14.27
N THR A 268 17.83 6.25 14.67
CA THR A 268 17.91 5.14 13.70
C THR A 268 16.56 4.90 13.00
N ALA A 269 15.46 5.01 13.72
CA ALA A 269 14.11 4.88 13.16
C ALA A 269 13.81 6.01 12.15
N GLY A 270 14.16 7.27 12.49
CA GLY A 270 14.01 8.40 11.58
C GLY A 270 14.84 8.28 10.30
N ALA A 271 16.01 7.65 10.40
CA ALA A 271 16.84 7.37 9.21
C ALA A 271 16.26 6.27 8.32
N TYR A 272 15.43 5.38 8.88
CA TYR A 272 14.69 4.35 8.13
C TYR A 272 13.39 4.86 7.50
N LYS A 273 12.82 5.92 8.05
CA LYS A 273 11.62 6.54 7.53
C LYS A 273 11.80 7.10 6.14
#